data_85c3c121a86c97ec9c63a5969aab88a2
#
_entry.id   85c3c121a86c97ec9c63a5969aab88a2
#
_cell.length_a   1.000
_cell.length_b   1.000
_cell.length_c   1.000
_cell.angle_alpha   90.00
_cell.angle_beta   90.00
_cell.angle_gamma   90.00
#
_symmetry.space_group_name_H-M   'P 1'
#
loop_
_entity.id
_entity.type
_entity.pdbx_description
1 polymer ?
#
loop_
_entity_poly.entity_id
_entity_poly.type
_entity_poly.pdbx_seq_one_letter_code
_entity_poly.pdbx_strand_id
1 'polypeptide(L)'
;MLFIGCDSQSQKNKIESNGILLKILGTVQDGGIPHLGCNKKCCKDYFLGQTKRVGVSSLGISNLKNDKKYLIDATPDINFQLKELIGNENLSEKLNGIFITHAHMGHYAGLLNLGKESYNSKNIPLYSMPKLHDFILNNGPWNQLVNLNNINLVKIFADKELILDDNLSLTPVQVPHRDEYSETVGFIIKGNLKKALYIPDIDKWNKWNISIVEMIKKVDFAFLDGTFYDSNEINNRDISEIPHPFIIESLDLFKTLSKAEKDKIYFIHLNHTNPVLNKNSKEYKSVISKGFNVAETGMEFIL
;
A
#
# COMPACT_ATOMS: atom_id res chain seq x y z
N MET A 1 -14.39 38.03 27.99
CA MET A 1 -13.42 37.48 27.02
C MET A 1 -13.14 36.02 27.38
N LEU A 2 -13.92 35.09 26.92
CA LEU A 2 -13.72 33.62 27.10
C LEU A 2 -14.86 32.92 26.35
N PHE A 3 -14.60 32.48 25.10
CA PHE A 3 -15.41 31.46 24.39
C PHE A 3 -14.81 31.23 22.97
N ILE A 4 -13.57 30.72 22.89
CA ILE A 4 -13.00 30.25 21.61
C ILE A 4 -12.42 28.82 21.74
N GLY A 5 -12.34 28.25 22.95
CA GLY A 5 -11.68 26.95 23.17
C GLY A 5 -12.56 25.70 22.99
N CYS A 6 -13.89 25.81 23.07
CA CYS A 6 -14.79 24.63 23.00
C CYS A 6 -15.12 24.16 21.59
N ASP A 7 -15.11 25.05 20.61
CA ASP A 7 -15.53 24.72 19.24
C ASP A 7 -14.47 23.91 18.48
N SER A 8 -13.18 24.20 18.69
CA SER A 8 -12.10 23.50 18.00
C SER A 8 -11.92 22.05 18.47
N GLN A 9 -12.12 21.77 19.75
CA GLN A 9 -12.05 20.42 20.31
C GLN A 9 -13.25 19.56 19.87
N SER A 10 -14.44 20.12 19.84
CA SER A 10 -15.64 19.42 19.38
C SER A 10 -15.61 19.14 17.87
N GLN A 11 -15.07 20.06 17.07
CA GLN A 11 -14.84 19.84 15.64
C GLN A 11 -13.75 18.79 15.40
N LYS A 12 -12.66 18.80 16.14
CA LYS A 12 -11.59 17.79 16.05
C LYS A 12 -12.12 16.40 16.39
N ASN A 13 -12.87 16.27 17.50
CA ASN A 13 -13.49 15.00 17.90
C ASN A 13 -14.53 14.51 16.87
N LYS A 14 -15.28 15.41 16.24
CA LYS A 14 -16.27 15.09 15.20
C LYS A 14 -15.59 14.68 13.87
N ILE A 15 -14.45 15.27 13.55
CA ILE A 15 -13.62 14.89 12.40
C ILE A 15 -13.03 13.49 12.62
N GLU A 16 -12.48 13.24 13.82
CA GLU A 16 -11.93 11.94 14.20
C GLU A 16 -12.99 10.84 14.22
N SER A 17 -14.24 11.12 14.59
CA SER A 17 -15.33 10.15 14.65
C SER A 17 -16.00 9.84 13.30
N ASN A 18 -15.82 10.68 12.28
CA ASN A 18 -16.48 10.52 10.97
C ASN A 18 -15.48 10.44 9.80
N GLY A 19 -14.18 10.45 10.07
CA GLY A 19 -13.12 10.42 9.08
C GLY A 19 -12.87 9.05 8.46
N ILE A 20 -12.03 9.04 7.45
CA ILE A 20 -11.45 7.83 6.89
C ILE A 20 -10.03 7.71 7.44
N LEU A 21 -9.77 6.66 8.19
CA LEU A 21 -8.44 6.33 8.71
C LEU A 21 -7.73 5.42 7.71
N LEU A 22 -6.61 5.88 7.18
CA LEU A 22 -5.67 5.09 6.39
C LEU A 22 -4.52 4.64 7.30
N LYS A 23 -4.23 3.34 7.35
CA LYS A 23 -3.17 2.75 8.17
C LYS A 23 -2.19 1.98 7.31
N ILE A 24 -0.89 2.18 7.51
CA ILE A 24 0.16 1.40 6.86
C ILE A 24 0.32 0.06 7.59
N LEU A 25 0.06 -1.06 6.89
CA LEU A 25 0.08 -2.41 7.45
C LEU A 25 1.38 -3.17 7.13
N GLY A 26 2.16 -2.65 6.20
CA GLY A 26 3.47 -3.17 5.82
C GLY A 26 4.16 -2.24 4.83
N THR A 27 5.47 -2.37 4.69
CA THR A 27 6.26 -1.40 3.94
C THR A 27 7.33 -1.99 3.05
N VAL A 28 7.52 -3.31 3.06
CA VAL A 28 8.58 -3.94 2.26
C VAL A 28 8.03 -4.68 1.06
N GLN A 29 8.92 -4.96 0.10
CA GLN A 29 8.61 -5.66 -1.14
C GLN A 29 8.25 -7.13 -0.88
N ASP A 30 7.43 -7.69 -1.71
CA ASP A 30 6.98 -9.07 -1.93
C ASP A 30 7.35 -10.13 -0.89
N GLY A 31 8.65 -10.34 -0.67
CA GLY A 31 9.17 -11.41 0.19
C GLY A 31 9.26 -11.05 1.67
N GLY A 32 8.97 -9.82 2.06
CA GLY A 32 9.01 -9.39 3.47
C GLY A 32 10.42 -9.37 4.09
N ILE A 33 10.47 -9.06 5.39
CA ILE A 33 11.66 -9.25 6.23
C ILE A 33 11.26 -10.12 7.42
N PRO A 34 11.92 -11.29 7.61
CA PRO A 34 13.08 -11.82 6.88
C PRO A 34 12.70 -12.29 5.47
N HIS A 35 13.59 -12.05 4.51
CA HIS A 35 13.42 -12.50 3.13
C HIS A 35 13.98 -13.92 2.97
N LEU A 36 13.28 -14.77 2.20
CA LEU A 36 13.66 -16.16 1.96
C LEU A 36 15.09 -16.26 1.37
N GLY A 37 15.91 -17.11 2.01
CA GLY A 37 17.28 -17.35 1.57
C GLY A 37 18.29 -16.22 1.85
N CYS A 38 17.86 -15.11 2.45
CA CYS A 38 18.76 -14.00 2.78
C CYS A 38 19.54 -14.25 4.07
N ASN A 39 20.86 -14.29 3.95
CA ASN A 39 21.80 -14.41 5.07
C ASN A 39 22.48 -13.08 5.44
N LYS A 40 22.05 -11.96 4.84
CA LYS A 40 22.56 -10.65 5.18
C LYS A 40 22.03 -10.19 6.54
N LYS A 41 22.68 -9.19 7.13
CA LYS A 41 22.33 -8.63 8.45
C LYS A 41 20.84 -8.27 8.57
N CYS A 42 20.25 -7.68 7.55
CA CYS A 42 18.82 -7.28 7.52
C CYS A 42 17.84 -8.40 7.84
N CYS A 43 18.18 -9.65 7.49
CA CYS A 43 17.34 -10.82 7.75
C CYS A 43 17.86 -11.71 8.88
N LYS A 44 19.20 -11.81 9.02
CA LYS A 44 19.85 -12.60 10.06
C LYS A 44 19.48 -12.13 11.46
N ASP A 45 19.45 -10.81 11.67
CA ASP A 45 19.15 -10.20 12.97
C ASP A 45 17.74 -10.57 13.47
N TYR A 46 16.78 -10.81 12.58
CA TYR A 46 15.46 -11.32 12.96
C TYR A 46 15.53 -12.70 13.58
N PHE A 47 16.24 -13.65 12.95
CA PHE A 47 16.39 -15.02 13.48
C PHE A 47 17.20 -15.08 14.78
N LEU A 48 17.99 -14.04 15.06
CA LEU A 48 18.70 -13.86 16.33
C LEU A 48 17.85 -13.13 17.39
N GLY A 49 16.60 -12.77 17.08
CA GLY A 49 15.71 -12.05 18.01
C GLY A 49 16.09 -10.58 18.24
N GLN A 50 16.95 -10.01 17.38
CA GLN A 50 17.48 -8.65 17.53
C GLN A 50 16.60 -7.60 16.81
N THR A 51 15.81 -8.02 15.84
CA THR A 51 14.87 -7.15 15.09
C THR A 51 13.50 -7.78 14.99
N LYS A 52 12.49 -6.96 14.72
CA LYS A 52 11.13 -7.42 14.42
C LYS A 52 10.98 -7.71 12.94
N ARG A 53 9.98 -8.52 12.61
CA ARG A 53 9.51 -8.70 11.25
C ARG A 53 8.99 -7.39 10.66
N VAL A 54 9.24 -7.16 9.38
CA VAL A 54 8.60 -6.06 8.63
C VAL A 54 7.73 -6.68 7.54
N GLY A 55 6.46 -6.35 7.57
CA GLY A 55 5.45 -6.91 6.67
C GLY A 55 5.54 -6.34 5.26
N VAL A 56 5.03 -7.12 4.31
CA VAL A 56 4.90 -6.72 2.90
C VAL A 56 3.93 -5.55 2.75
N SER A 57 4.20 -4.68 1.81
CA SER A 57 3.48 -3.42 1.56
C SER A 57 1.98 -3.64 1.39
N SER A 58 1.21 -3.01 2.26
CA SER A 58 -0.26 -3.07 2.26
C SER A 58 -0.83 -1.89 3.05
N LEU A 59 -2.02 -1.43 2.68
CA LEU A 59 -2.76 -0.39 3.40
C LEU A 59 -4.09 -0.92 3.94
N GLY A 60 -4.44 -0.52 5.15
CA GLY A 60 -5.77 -0.68 5.72
C GLY A 60 -6.55 0.62 5.66
N ILE A 61 -7.82 0.54 5.34
CA ILE A 61 -8.75 1.68 5.34
C ILE A 61 -9.87 1.37 6.33
N SER A 62 -10.12 2.27 7.26
CA SER A 62 -11.24 2.19 8.20
C SER A 62 -12.14 3.41 8.06
N ASN A 63 -13.40 3.19 7.74
CA ASN A 63 -14.42 4.24 7.83
C ASN A 63 -14.91 4.33 9.28
N LEU A 64 -14.48 5.38 9.98
CA LEU A 64 -14.77 5.56 11.41
C LEU A 64 -16.24 5.89 11.68
N LYS A 65 -17.02 6.26 10.66
CA LYS A 65 -18.44 6.57 10.76
C LYS A 65 -19.31 5.31 10.92
N ASN A 66 -18.95 4.23 10.21
CA ASN A 66 -19.78 3.02 10.13
C ASN A 66 -18.99 1.73 10.35
N ASP A 67 -17.71 1.86 10.73
CA ASP A 67 -16.79 0.77 11.05
C ASP A 67 -16.52 -0.23 9.91
N LYS A 68 -16.79 0.18 8.66
CA LYS A 68 -16.39 -0.60 7.48
C LYS A 68 -14.89 -0.55 7.28
N LYS A 69 -14.28 -1.69 6.96
CA LYS A 69 -12.85 -1.82 6.76
C LYS A 69 -12.52 -2.43 5.41
N TYR A 70 -11.47 -1.93 4.79
CA TYR A 70 -10.98 -2.40 3.49
C TYR A 70 -9.48 -2.61 3.55
N LEU A 71 -8.99 -3.58 2.78
CA LEU A 71 -7.58 -3.88 2.63
C LEU A 71 -7.13 -3.57 1.21
N ILE A 72 -5.97 -2.95 1.02
CA ILE A 72 -5.29 -2.87 -0.26
C ILE A 72 -4.09 -3.80 -0.21
N ASP A 73 -4.07 -4.77 -1.13
CA ASP A 73 -3.17 -5.89 -1.29
C ASP A 73 -3.27 -6.96 -0.19
N ALA A 74 -3.61 -8.16 -0.64
CA ALA A 74 -3.64 -9.39 0.16
C ALA A 74 -2.27 -10.07 0.12
N THR A 75 -1.35 -9.58 0.90
CA THR A 75 0.05 -10.02 0.90
C THR A 75 0.24 -11.38 1.58
N PRO A 76 1.41 -12.03 1.46
CA PRO A 76 1.74 -13.21 2.26
C PRO A 76 1.59 -13.00 3.77
N ASP A 77 1.59 -11.75 4.23
CA ASP A 77 1.47 -11.34 5.62
C ASP A 77 0.04 -11.03 6.07
N ILE A 78 -0.96 -11.33 5.24
CA ILE A 78 -2.37 -10.97 5.44
C ILE A 78 -2.89 -11.28 6.84
N ASN A 79 -2.45 -12.38 7.46
CA ASN A 79 -2.89 -12.78 8.80
C ASN A 79 -2.56 -11.73 9.87
N PHE A 80 -1.35 -11.15 9.79
CA PHE A 80 -0.92 -10.11 10.71
C PHE A 80 -1.56 -8.78 10.36
N GLN A 81 -1.68 -8.47 9.08
CA GLN A 81 -2.24 -7.22 8.56
C GLN A 81 -3.73 -7.10 8.88
N LEU A 82 -4.50 -8.17 8.69
CA LEU A 82 -5.91 -8.19 9.07
C LEU A 82 -6.08 -8.15 10.58
N LYS A 83 -5.20 -8.80 11.35
CA LYS A 83 -5.22 -8.69 12.81
C LYS A 83 -4.98 -7.25 13.27
N GLU A 84 -4.05 -6.55 12.63
CA GLU A 84 -3.74 -5.14 12.93
C GLU A 84 -4.87 -4.18 12.49
N LEU A 85 -5.56 -4.48 11.39
CA LEU A 85 -6.66 -3.66 10.87
C LEU A 85 -7.97 -3.87 11.64
N ILE A 86 -8.28 -5.11 12.00
CA ILE A 86 -9.59 -5.50 12.53
C ILE A 86 -9.54 -5.73 14.04
N GLY A 87 -8.37 -6.06 14.58
CA GLY A 87 -8.23 -6.37 16.00
C GLY A 87 -8.79 -7.73 16.35
N ASN A 88 -9.61 -7.80 17.41
CA ASN A 88 -10.23 -9.03 17.90
C ASN A 88 -11.67 -9.24 17.39
N GLU A 89 -12.12 -8.41 16.47
CA GLU A 89 -13.48 -8.50 15.94
C GLU A 89 -13.62 -9.60 14.88
N ASN A 90 -14.87 -9.92 14.51
CA ASN A 90 -15.15 -10.92 13.48
C ASN A 90 -14.73 -10.39 12.10
N LEU A 91 -13.79 -11.08 11.47
CA LEU A 91 -13.26 -10.71 10.15
C LEU A 91 -14.36 -10.61 9.08
N SER A 92 -15.25 -11.61 9.01
CA SER A 92 -16.30 -11.64 7.98
C SER A 92 -17.35 -10.52 8.11
N GLU A 93 -17.49 -9.94 9.31
CA GLU A 93 -18.39 -8.82 9.54
C GLU A 93 -17.71 -7.47 9.29
N LYS A 94 -16.41 -7.39 9.50
CA LYS A 94 -15.67 -6.14 9.50
C LYS A 94 -14.92 -5.86 8.21
N LEU A 95 -14.47 -6.90 7.48
CA LEU A 95 -13.78 -6.74 6.21
C LEU A 95 -14.80 -6.60 5.06
N ASN A 96 -14.97 -5.38 4.60
CA ASN A 96 -15.97 -5.03 3.58
C ASN A 96 -15.42 -5.10 2.14
N GLY A 97 -14.13 -5.37 1.98
CA GLY A 97 -13.53 -5.63 0.68
C GLY A 97 -12.01 -5.60 0.67
N ILE A 98 -11.46 -6.20 -0.35
CA ILE A 98 -10.04 -6.23 -0.64
C ILE A 98 -9.83 -5.67 -2.05
N PHE A 99 -8.88 -4.77 -2.21
CA PHE A 99 -8.43 -4.22 -3.47
C PHE A 99 -7.06 -4.80 -3.80
N ILE A 100 -6.84 -5.24 -5.03
CA ILE A 100 -5.54 -5.75 -5.47
C ILE A 100 -4.96 -4.83 -6.52
N THR A 101 -3.71 -4.43 -6.31
CA THR A 101 -2.98 -3.59 -7.25
C THR A 101 -2.59 -4.36 -8.51
N HIS A 102 -2.04 -5.57 -8.36
CA HIS A 102 -1.61 -6.43 -9.47
C HIS A 102 -1.29 -7.87 -9.01
N ALA A 103 -0.96 -8.75 -9.98
CA ALA A 103 -0.72 -10.18 -9.74
C ALA A 103 0.76 -10.54 -9.53
N HIS A 104 1.51 -9.78 -8.75
CA HIS A 104 2.77 -10.26 -8.16
C HIS A 104 2.51 -10.87 -6.78
N MET A 105 3.33 -11.87 -6.40
CA MET A 105 3.05 -12.68 -5.22
C MET A 105 2.90 -11.86 -3.93
N GLY A 106 3.59 -10.76 -3.82
CA GLY A 106 3.53 -9.85 -2.67
C GLY A 106 2.17 -9.19 -2.49
N HIS A 107 1.34 -9.15 -3.53
CA HIS A 107 0.10 -8.37 -3.53
C HIS A 107 -1.17 -9.22 -3.49
N TYR A 108 -1.13 -10.51 -3.89
CA TYR A 108 -2.34 -11.33 -3.97
C TYR A 108 -2.21 -12.75 -3.40
N ALA A 109 -0.99 -13.24 -3.07
CA ALA A 109 -0.83 -14.61 -2.61
C ALA A 109 -1.56 -14.90 -1.28
N GLY A 110 -1.72 -13.88 -0.44
CA GLY A 110 -2.44 -13.98 0.82
C GLY A 110 -3.93 -14.29 0.69
N LEU A 111 -4.53 -14.09 -0.50
CA LEU A 111 -5.92 -14.46 -0.76
C LEU A 111 -6.22 -15.92 -0.42
N LEU A 112 -5.24 -16.82 -0.55
CA LEU A 112 -5.41 -18.24 -0.22
C LEU A 112 -5.80 -18.46 1.24
N ASN A 113 -5.43 -17.56 2.15
CA ASN A 113 -5.84 -17.63 3.55
C ASN A 113 -7.33 -17.39 3.77
N LEU A 114 -8.05 -16.88 2.78
CA LEU A 114 -9.51 -16.74 2.84
C LEU A 114 -10.23 -18.05 2.52
N GLY A 115 -9.52 -19.04 1.98
CA GLY A 115 -10.04 -20.31 1.53
C GLY A 115 -10.47 -21.27 2.65
N LYS A 116 -11.06 -22.38 2.22
CA LYS A 116 -11.64 -23.44 3.06
C LYS A 116 -10.61 -24.02 4.04
N GLU A 117 -9.35 -24.14 3.62
CA GLU A 117 -8.29 -24.77 4.39
C GLU A 117 -7.76 -23.86 5.52
N SER A 118 -8.14 -22.57 5.53
CA SER A 118 -7.74 -21.60 6.55
C SER A 118 -8.96 -20.93 7.17
N TYR A 119 -9.29 -19.70 6.78
CA TYR A 119 -10.37 -18.94 7.42
C TYR A 119 -11.78 -19.33 6.96
N ASN A 120 -11.93 -19.84 5.72
CA ASN A 120 -13.21 -20.16 5.09
C ASN A 120 -14.20 -18.98 5.10
N SER A 121 -13.73 -17.85 4.60
CA SER A 121 -14.52 -16.60 4.52
C SER A 121 -15.79 -16.77 3.72
N LYS A 122 -16.70 -15.81 3.82
CA LYS A 122 -17.99 -15.80 3.11
C LYS A 122 -18.16 -14.51 2.32
N ASN A 123 -18.13 -14.63 0.99
CA ASN A 123 -18.45 -13.57 0.02
C ASN A 123 -17.70 -12.24 0.25
N ILE A 124 -16.43 -12.29 0.69
CA ILE A 124 -15.62 -11.06 0.82
C ILE A 124 -15.47 -10.43 -0.57
N PRO A 125 -15.89 -9.17 -0.79
CA PRO A 125 -15.70 -8.51 -2.08
C PRO A 125 -14.21 -8.38 -2.42
N LEU A 126 -13.82 -8.84 -3.61
CA LEU A 126 -12.47 -8.69 -4.15
C LEU A 126 -12.51 -7.82 -5.40
N TYR A 127 -12.03 -6.60 -5.25
CA TYR A 127 -11.99 -5.60 -6.32
C TYR A 127 -10.69 -5.76 -7.12
N SER A 128 -10.83 -6.03 -8.41
CA SER A 128 -9.69 -6.30 -9.30
C SER A 128 -9.91 -5.76 -10.70
N MET A 129 -8.83 -5.39 -11.36
CA MET A 129 -8.83 -5.02 -12.77
C MET A 129 -9.23 -6.22 -13.66
N PRO A 130 -9.70 -6.01 -14.90
CA PRO A 130 -10.28 -7.06 -15.73
C PRO A 130 -9.40 -8.28 -15.96
N LYS A 131 -8.10 -8.12 -16.27
CA LYS A 131 -7.20 -9.26 -16.47
C LYS A 131 -6.97 -10.03 -15.17
N LEU A 132 -6.77 -9.33 -14.04
CA LEU A 132 -6.63 -9.97 -12.74
C LEU A 132 -7.89 -10.72 -12.33
N HIS A 133 -9.07 -10.14 -12.59
CA HIS A 133 -10.34 -10.80 -12.36
C HIS A 133 -10.42 -12.13 -13.13
N ASP A 134 -10.11 -12.09 -14.42
CA ASP A 134 -10.17 -13.28 -15.28
C ASP A 134 -9.07 -14.28 -14.92
N PHE A 135 -7.88 -13.82 -14.48
CA PHE A 135 -6.82 -14.68 -13.97
C PHE A 135 -7.27 -15.44 -12.72
N ILE A 136 -7.85 -14.78 -11.73
CA ILE A 136 -8.34 -15.40 -10.49
C ILE A 136 -9.45 -16.40 -10.80
N LEU A 137 -10.37 -16.04 -11.69
CA LEU A 137 -11.53 -16.88 -12.05
C LEU A 137 -11.11 -18.17 -12.77
N ASN A 138 -10.04 -18.14 -13.56
CA ASN A 138 -9.68 -19.24 -14.47
C ASN A 138 -8.46 -20.07 -14.00
N ASN A 139 -7.79 -19.67 -12.91
CA ASN A 139 -6.61 -20.38 -12.46
C ASN A 139 -6.75 -20.91 -11.03
N GLY A 140 -6.41 -22.19 -10.86
CA GLY A 140 -6.22 -22.77 -9.52
C GLY A 140 -4.95 -22.23 -8.86
N PRO A 141 -4.92 -22.14 -7.52
CA PRO A 141 -6.01 -22.49 -6.60
C PRO A 141 -7.00 -21.32 -6.34
N TRP A 142 -6.80 -20.13 -6.91
CA TRP A 142 -7.64 -18.94 -6.61
C TRP A 142 -9.10 -19.11 -7.06
N ASN A 143 -9.37 -19.80 -8.17
CA ASN A 143 -10.74 -20.06 -8.63
C ASN A 143 -11.58 -20.88 -7.62
N GLN A 144 -10.95 -21.66 -6.75
CA GLN A 144 -11.63 -22.36 -5.66
C GLN A 144 -12.26 -21.38 -4.68
N LEU A 145 -11.61 -20.25 -4.41
CA LEU A 145 -12.14 -19.20 -3.53
C LEU A 145 -13.46 -18.63 -4.06
N VAL A 146 -13.54 -18.47 -5.38
CA VAL A 146 -14.78 -18.01 -6.08
C VAL A 146 -15.84 -19.11 -6.03
N ASN A 147 -15.48 -20.33 -6.42
CA ASN A 147 -16.42 -21.46 -6.52
C ASN A 147 -17.02 -21.85 -5.15
N LEU A 148 -16.28 -21.62 -4.06
CA LEU A 148 -16.74 -21.88 -2.68
C LEU A 148 -17.37 -20.64 -2.01
N ASN A 149 -17.54 -19.55 -2.76
CA ASN A 149 -18.06 -18.29 -2.23
C ASN A 149 -17.23 -17.75 -1.05
N ASN A 150 -15.92 -18.00 -1.02
CA ASN A 150 -15.05 -17.37 -0.04
C ASN A 150 -14.84 -15.90 -0.39
N ILE A 151 -14.73 -15.60 -1.68
CA ILE A 151 -14.65 -14.24 -2.23
C ILE A 151 -15.74 -14.02 -3.29
N ASN A 152 -16.11 -12.76 -3.46
CA ASN A 152 -16.97 -12.29 -4.55
C ASN A 152 -16.20 -11.33 -5.45
N LEU A 153 -15.91 -11.72 -6.69
CA LEU A 153 -15.12 -10.91 -7.62
C LEU A 153 -15.93 -9.71 -8.14
N VAL A 154 -15.34 -8.54 -8.03
CA VAL A 154 -15.89 -7.26 -8.51
C VAL A 154 -14.90 -6.61 -9.47
N LYS A 155 -15.29 -6.43 -10.74
CA LYS A 155 -14.45 -5.72 -11.71
C LYS A 155 -14.42 -4.22 -11.40
N ILE A 156 -13.22 -3.66 -11.39
CA ILE A 156 -12.97 -2.21 -11.38
C ILE A 156 -12.23 -1.83 -12.66
N PHE A 157 -12.25 -0.54 -13.00
CA PHE A 157 -11.67 -0.06 -14.25
C PHE A 157 -10.83 1.18 -14.00
N ALA A 158 -9.72 1.32 -14.73
CA ALA A 158 -8.86 2.48 -14.64
C ALA A 158 -9.65 3.79 -14.80
N ASP A 159 -9.30 4.78 -13.99
CA ASP A 159 -9.88 6.13 -13.98
C ASP A 159 -11.41 6.18 -13.71
N LYS A 160 -11.99 5.08 -13.25
CA LYS A 160 -13.40 5.04 -12.81
C LYS A 160 -13.47 5.06 -11.29
N GLU A 161 -14.02 6.15 -10.76
CA GLU A 161 -14.26 6.30 -9.33
C GLU A 161 -15.28 5.26 -8.85
N LEU A 162 -14.88 4.47 -7.85
CA LEU A 162 -15.75 3.53 -7.15
C LEU A 162 -16.15 4.16 -5.81
N ILE A 163 -17.42 4.47 -5.67
CA ILE A 163 -18.00 4.98 -4.42
C ILE A 163 -18.27 3.79 -3.50
N LEU A 164 -17.58 3.73 -2.37
CA LEU A 164 -17.74 2.69 -1.35
C LEU A 164 -18.70 3.13 -0.24
N ASP A 165 -18.76 4.43 0.00
CA ASP A 165 -19.65 5.08 0.97
C ASP A 165 -19.79 6.56 0.63
N ASP A 166 -20.70 7.26 1.34
CA ASP A 166 -20.90 8.72 1.18
C ASP A 166 -19.64 9.57 1.46
N ASN A 167 -18.69 9.03 2.24
CA ASN A 167 -17.44 9.69 2.61
C ASN A 167 -16.15 8.94 2.15
N LEU A 168 -16.28 7.89 1.33
CA LEU A 168 -15.13 7.12 0.86
C LEU A 168 -15.29 6.70 -0.60
N SER A 169 -14.31 7.03 -1.44
CA SER A 169 -14.20 6.47 -2.78
C SER A 169 -12.74 6.09 -3.11
N LEU A 170 -12.59 5.13 -4.02
CA LEU A 170 -11.31 4.72 -4.59
C LEU A 170 -11.35 4.82 -6.11
N THR A 171 -10.27 5.35 -6.70
CA THR A 171 -10.09 5.40 -8.15
C THR A 171 -8.82 4.65 -8.52
N PRO A 172 -8.90 3.53 -9.27
CA PRO A 172 -7.71 2.86 -9.79
C PRO A 172 -7.03 3.74 -10.84
N VAL A 173 -5.72 3.86 -10.77
CA VAL A 173 -4.89 4.58 -11.75
C VAL A 173 -3.90 3.59 -12.34
N GLN A 174 -4.03 3.30 -13.63
CA GLN A 174 -3.15 2.33 -14.28
C GLN A 174 -1.75 2.89 -14.42
N VAL A 175 -0.75 2.09 -14.04
CA VAL A 175 0.67 2.41 -14.10
C VAL A 175 1.42 1.38 -14.95
N PRO A 176 2.52 1.75 -15.63
CA PRO A 176 3.36 0.79 -16.32
C PRO A 176 4.09 -0.11 -15.31
N HIS A 177 4.07 -1.42 -15.54
CA HIS A 177 4.84 -2.39 -14.79
C HIS A 177 4.96 -3.69 -15.58
N ARG A 178 5.46 -4.78 -14.97
CA ARG A 178 5.46 -6.12 -15.57
C ARG A 178 4.07 -6.73 -15.47
N ASP A 179 3.31 -6.67 -16.55
CA ASP A 179 1.90 -7.06 -16.59
C ASP A 179 1.70 -8.49 -17.13
N GLU A 180 2.40 -9.47 -16.53
CA GLU A 180 2.38 -10.88 -17.00
C GLU A 180 0.98 -11.50 -16.86
N TYR A 181 0.28 -11.25 -15.74
CA TYR A 181 -1.01 -11.86 -15.43
C TYR A 181 -2.14 -10.85 -15.16
N SER A 182 -1.81 -9.58 -15.00
CA SER A 182 -2.79 -8.54 -14.68
C SER A 182 -2.35 -7.19 -15.21
N GLU A 183 -3.27 -6.23 -15.23
CA GLU A 183 -2.88 -4.81 -15.21
C GLU A 183 -2.24 -4.49 -13.85
N THR A 184 -1.40 -3.46 -13.82
CA THR A 184 -0.90 -2.88 -12.56
C THR A 184 -1.57 -1.54 -12.33
N VAL A 185 -2.11 -1.32 -11.13
CA VAL A 185 -2.74 -0.06 -10.74
C VAL A 185 -2.22 0.43 -9.39
N GLY A 186 -2.16 1.75 -9.25
CA GLY A 186 -2.23 2.42 -7.96
C GLY A 186 -3.67 2.83 -7.65
N PHE A 187 -3.88 3.45 -6.48
CA PHE A 187 -5.20 3.94 -6.06
C PHE A 187 -5.13 5.38 -5.58
N ILE A 188 -6.08 6.21 -6.04
CA ILE A 188 -6.43 7.44 -5.35
C ILE A 188 -7.53 7.10 -4.36
N ILE A 189 -7.26 7.31 -3.08
CA ILE A 189 -8.18 7.09 -1.96
C ILE A 189 -8.68 8.45 -1.52
N LYS A 190 -9.98 8.69 -1.64
CA LYS A 190 -10.59 9.98 -1.31
C LYS A 190 -11.49 9.80 -0.09
N GLY A 191 -11.12 10.45 0.99
CA GLY A 191 -11.95 10.68 2.15
C GLY A 191 -12.77 11.96 2.02
N ASN A 192 -13.45 12.32 3.11
CA ASN A 192 -14.26 13.55 3.17
C ASN A 192 -13.41 14.83 3.34
N LEU A 193 -12.19 14.73 3.79
CA LEU A 193 -11.29 15.87 4.07
C LEU A 193 -10.08 15.90 3.15
N LYS A 194 -9.47 14.75 2.88
CA LYS A 194 -8.20 14.61 2.21
C LYS A 194 -8.19 13.44 1.24
N LYS A 195 -7.14 13.41 0.39
CA LYS A 195 -6.88 12.36 -0.59
C LYS A 195 -5.50 11.79 -0.39
N ALA A 196 -5.38 10.48 -0.56
CA ALA A 196 -4.11 9.78 -0.64
C ALA A 196 -3.91 9.15 -2.02
N LEU A 197 -2.67 9.11 -2.49
CA LEU A 197 -2.23 8.35 -3.66
C LEU A 197 -1.37 7.19 -3.17
N TYR A 198 -1.68 5.98 -3.61
CA TYR A 198 -0.91 4.78 -3.32
C TYR A 198 -0.44 4.13 -4.61
N ILE A 199 0.84 4.18 -4.91
CA ILE A 199 1.50 3.52 -6.05
C ILE A 199 2.70 2.75 -5.47
N PRO A 200 2.47 1.54 -4.94
CA PRO A 200 3.54 0.77 -4.30
C PRO A 200 4.52 0.20 -5.31
N ASP A 201 4.06 -0.06 -6.52
CA ASP A 201 4.85 -0.72 -7.55
C ASP A 201 4.59 -0.08 -8.92
N ILE A 202 5.64 0.29 -9.62
CA ILE A 202 5.60 0.93 -10.93
C ILE A 202 6.97 0.73 -11.63
N ASP A 203 7.00 0.71 -12.95
CA ASP A 203 8.23 0.87 -13.72
C ASP A 203 8.74 2.33 -13.63
N LYS A 204 9.80 2.68 -14.32
CA LYS A 204 10.37 4.02 -14.31
C LYS A 204 9.32 5.11 -14.57
N TRP A 205 9.37 6.23 -13.82
CA TRP A 205 8.42 7.34 -13.96
C TRP A 205 8.29 7.87 -15.39
N ASN A 206 9.39 7.83 -16.17
CA ASN A 206 9.40 8.30 -17.56
C ASN A 206 8.70 7.35 -18.55
N LYS A 207 8.38 6.13 -18.14
CA LYS A 207 7.56 5.19 -18.94
C LYS A 207 6.06 5.40 -18.74
N TRP A 208 5.68 6.20 -17.76
CA TRP A 208 4.29 6.53 -17.51
C TRP A 208 3.89 7.80 -18.27
N ASN A 209 2.78 7.75 -18.98
CA ASN A 209 2.26 8.89 -19.75
C ASN A 209 1.56 9.95 -18.88
N ILE A 210 1.38 9.68 -17.58
CA ILE A 210 0.82 10.62 -16.60
C ILE A 210 1.95 11.19 -15.75
N SER A 211 1.94 12.49 -15.51
CA SER A 211 2.93 13.15 -14.66
C SER A 211 2.66 12.85 -13.18
N ILE A 212 3.54 12.09 -12.55
CA ILE A 212 3.50 11.86 -11.09
C ILE A 212 3.61 13.18 -10.30
N VAL A 213 4.38 14.14 -10.79
CA VAL A 213 4.51 15.48 -10.18
C VAL A 213 3.16 16.18 -10.11
N GLU A 214 2.37 16.13 -11.19
CA GLU A 214 1.03 16.73 -11.20
C GLU A 214 0.02 15.94 -10.35
N MET A 215 0.21 14.65 -10.17
CA MET A 215 -0.63 13.86 -9.26
C MET A 215 -0.35 14.20 -7.80
N ILE A 216 0.93 14.33 -7.42
CA ILE A 216 1.34 14.72 -6.05
C ILE A 216 0.69 16.04 -5.64
N LYS A 217 0.61 17.02 -6.55
CA LYS A 217 -0.01 18.32 -6.27
C LYS A 217 -1.51 18.20 -5.93
N LYS A 218 -2.20 17.17 -6.44
CA LYS A 218 -3.66 16.99 -6.29
C LYS A 218 -4.07 16.16 -5.07
N VAL A 219 -3.11 15.65 -4.30
CA VAL A 219 -3.34 14.82 -3.12
C VAL A 219 -2.69 15.40 -1.88
N ASP A 220 -3.09 14.91 -0.72
CA ASP A 220 -2.55 15.33 0.58
C ASP A 220 -1.46 14.38 1.07
N PHE A 221 -1.49 13.12 0.64
CA PHE A 221 -0.48 12.10 0.95
C PHE A 221 -0.19 11.29 -0.32
N ALA A 222 1.08 10.92 -0.52
CA ALA A 222 1.51 10.10 -1.65
C ALA A 222 2.46 9.01 -1.16
N PHE A 223 2.02 7.76 -1.21
CA PHE A 223 2.81 6.57 -0.89
C PHE A 223 3.32 5.98 -2.19
N LEU A 224 4.61 6.14 -2.45
CA LEU A 224 5.21 5.89 -3.75
C LEU A 224 6.30 4.82 -3.67
N ASP A 225 6.45 4.07 -4.76
CA ASP A 225 7.49 3.07 -4.93
C ASP A 225 8.88 3.60 -4.53
N GLY A 226 9.49 2.91 -3.60
CA GLY A 226 10.84 3.15 -3.10
C GLY A 226 11.66 1.87 -3.03
N THR A 227 11.37 0.90 -3.90
CA THR A 227 11.91 -0.47 -3.83
C THR A 227 13.42 -0.47 -3.65
N PHE A 228 14.17 0.27 -4.44
CA PHE A 228 15.62 0.39 -4.30
C PHE A 228 16.03 1.83 -4.03
N TYR A 229 17.10 2.01 -3.23
CA TYR A 229 17.65 3.34 -3.01
C TYR A 229 18.51 3.78 -4.20
N ASP A 230 19.52 2.96 -4.55
CA ASP A 230 20.42 3.20 -5.68
C ASP A 230 20.95 1.86 -6.30
N SER A 231 21.85 1.96 -7.27
CA SER A 231 22.44 0.82 -7.98
C SER A 231 23.28 -0.11 -7.10
N ASN A 232 23.74 0.33 -5.93
CA ASN A 232 24.60 -0.48 -5.06
C ASN A 232 23.86 -1.69 -4.47
N GLU A 233 22.52 -1.63 -4.42
CA GLU A 233 21.72 -2.75 -3.90
C GLU A 233 21.63 -3.94 -4.87
N ILE A 234 21.79 -3.74 -6.16
CA ILE A 234 21.46 -4.70 -7.21
C ILE A 234 22.67 -5.40 -7.83
N ASN A 235 23.87 -5.22 -7.26
CA ASN A 235 25.11 -5.91 -7.63
C ASN A 235 25.25 -6.17 -9.15
N ASN A 236 25.94 -5.37 -9.89
CA ASN A 236 26.32 -5.57 -11.31
C ASN A 236 25.17 -5.78 -12.34
N ARG A 237 23.89 -5.64 -11.94
CA ARG A 237 22.79 -5.61 -12.91
C ARG A 237 22.66 -4.21 -13.48
N ASP A 238 22.27 -4.13 -14.74
CA ASP A 238 21.93 -2.85 -15.36
C ASP A 238 20.69 -2.26 -14.68
N ILE A 239 20.81 -1.05 -14.14
CA ILE A 239 19.70 -0.35 -13.46
C ILE A 239 18.54 -0.02 -14.41
N SER A 240 18.80 0.10 -15.70
CA SER A 240 17.74 0.34 -16.69
C SER A 240 16.81 -0.85 -16.88
N GLU A 241 17.27 -2.06 -16.55
CA GLU A 241 16.48 -3.30 -16.61
C GLU A 241 15.60 -3.51 -15.36
N ILE A 242 15.82 -2.72 -14.31
CA ILE A 242 15.05 -2.84 -13.05
C ILE A 242 13.74 -2.05 -13.20
N PRO A 243 12.60 -2.72 -13.16
CA PRO A 243 11.30 -2.09 -13.37
C PRO A 243 10.76 -1.39 -12.11
N HIS A 244 11.58 -0.53 -11.51
CA HIS A 244 11.25 0.34 -10.39
C HIS A 244 12.04 1.64 -10.50
N PRO A 245 11.47 2.80 -10.15
CA PRO A 245 12.24 4.01 -9.98
C PRO A 245 13.08 3.88 -8.71
N PHE A 246 14.38 4.15 -8.78
CA PHE A 246 15.19 4.25 -7.57
C PHE A 246 14.80 5.49 -6.76
N ILE A 247 14.96 5.43 -5.45
CA ILE A 247 14.70 6.59 -4.58
C ILE A 247 15.50 7.79 -5.05
N ILE A 248 16.79 7.63 -5.42
CA ILE A 248 17.61 8.74 -5.93
C ILE A 248 17.06 9.36 -7.22
N GLU A 249 16.47 8.57 -8.13
CA GLU A 249 15.81 9.07 -9.35
C GLU A 249 14.55 9.86 -8.99
N SER A 250 13.76 9.36 -8.05
CA SER A 250 12.58 10.05 -7.54
C SER A 250 12.93 11.35 -6.83
N LEU A 251 13.97 11.36 -6.00
CA LEU A 251 14.46 12.57 -5.33
C LEU A 251 14.91 13.65 -6.33
N ASP A 252 15.55 13.25 -7.44
CA ASP A 252 15.94 14.19 -8.50
C ASP A 252 14.72 14.71 -9.27
N LEU A 253 13.79 13.84 -9.63
CA LEU A 253 12.54 14.22 -10.31
C LEU A 253 11.71 15.21 -9.47
N PHE A 254 11.64 14.99 -8.16
CA PHE A 254 10.83 15.79 -7.25
C PHE A 254 11.58 17.00 -6.64
N LYS A 255 12.81 17.26 -7.04
CA LYS A 255 13.64 18.34 -6.44
C LYS A 255 13.02 19.72 -6.54
N THR A 256 12.22 19.98 -7.59
CA THR A 256 11.57 21.27 -7.85
C THR A 256 10.24 21.46 -7.11
N LEU A 257 9.72 20.41 -6.46
CA LEU A 257 8.53 20.51 -5.63
C LEU A 257 8.79 21.43 -4.43
N SER A 258 7.76 22.14 -3.98
CA SER A 258 7.81 22.93 -2.74
C SER A 258 8.03 22.02 -1.54
N LYS A 259 8.47 22.60 -0.41
CA LYS A 259 8.64 21.85 0.84
C LYS A 259 7.34 21.15 1.27
N ALA A 260 6.19 21.81 1.13
CA ALA A 260 4.89 21.25 1.49
C ALA A 260 4.48 20.07 0.59
N GLU A 261 4.86 20.09 -0.69
CA GLU A 261 4.60 18.98 -1.62
C GLU A 261 5.52 17.80 -1.36
N LYS A 262 6.80 18.04 -1.02
CA LYS A 262 7.75 16.99 -0.65
C LYS A 262 7.33 16.27 0.62
N ASP A 263 6.83 17.00 1.61
CA ASP A 263 6.37 16.47 2.90
C ASP A 263 5.17 15.52 2.79
N LYS A 264 4.43 15.56 1.68
CA LYS A 264 3.34 14.62 1.37
C LYS A 264 3.84 13.24 0.94
N ILE A 265 5.11 13.09 0.52
CA ILE A 265 5.65 11.90 -0.13
C ILE A 265 6.27 10.97 0.89
N TYR A 266 5.81 9.71 0.88
CA TYR A 266 6.29 8.61 1.71
C TYR A 266 6.76 7.48 0.79
N PHE A 267 8.05 7.15 0.80
CA PHE A 267 8.56 5.99 0.07
C PHE A 267 8.14 4.70 0.78
N ILE A 268 7.59 3.76 0.04
CA ILE A 268 7.06 2.47 0.51
C ILE A 268 7.54 1.35 -0.41
N HIS A 269 7.19 0.09 -0.14
CA HIS A 269 7.52 -1.08 -0.96
C HIS A 269 9.04 -1.34 -1.03
N LEU A 270 9.73 -1.14 0.10
CA LEU A 270 11.19 -1.15 0.18
C LEU A 270 11.75 -2.57 0.07
N ASN A 271 12.75 -2.79 -0.78
CA ASN A 271 13.47 -4.06 -0.78
C ASN A 271 14.11 -4.32 0.59
N HIS A 272 14.17 -5.59 1.00
CA HIS A 272 14.72 -5.96 2.32
C HIS A 272 16.17 -5.51 2.56
N THR A 273 16.92 -5.20 1.51
CA THR A 273 18.29 -4.64 1.61
C THR A 273 18.34 -3.12 1.52
N ASN A 274 17.21 -2.46 1.29
CA ASN A 274 17.18 -1.02 1.10
C ASN A 274 17.71 -0.30 2.36
N PRO A 275 18.76 0.52 2.23
CA PRO A 275 19.39 1.17 3.38
C PRO A 275 18.47 2.15 4.12
N VAL A 276 17.40 2.66 3.48
CA VAL A 276 16.45 3.57 4.16
C VAL A 276 15.60 2.88 5.23
N LEU A 277 15.57 1.55 5.29
CA LEU A 277 14.98 0.81 6.40
C LEU A 277 15.72 1.04 7.73
N ASN A 278 16.97 1.45 7.67
CA ASN A 278 17.76 1.82 8.85
C ASN A 278 17.78 3.34 9.05
N LYS A 279 17.08 3.84 10.07
CA LYS A 279 17.02 5.28 10.40
C LYS A 279 18.38 5.93 10.66
N ASN A 280 19.40 5.14 10.99
CA ASN A 280 20.75 5.63 11.23
C ASN A 280 21.60 5.70 9.96
N SER A 281 21.15 5.15 8.84
CA SER A 281 21.88 5.18 7.55
C SER A 281 22.00 6.60 7.02
N LYS A 282 23.01 6.83 6.19
CA LYS A 282 23.18 8.10 5.48
C LYS A 282 22.09 8.31 4.44
N GLU A 283 21.58 7.23 3.87
CA GLU A 283 20.53 7.21 2.86
C GLU A 283 19.18 7.66 3.46
N TYR A 284 18.79 7.11 4.61
CA TYR A 284 17.58 7.55 5.33
C TYR A 284 17.69 9.04 5.69
N LYS A 285 18.82 9.46 6.29
CA LYS A 285 19.05 10.85 6.65
C LYS A 285 19.02 11.78 5.44
N SER A 286 19.52 11.32 4.28
CA SER A 286 19.46 12.07 3.03
C SER A 286 18.01 12.27 2.55
N VAL A 287 17.16 11.25 2.59
CA VAL A 287 15.73 11.34 2.26
C VAL A 287 15.05 12.40 3.13
N ILE A 288 15.20 12.26 4.47
CA ILE A 288 14.56 13.17 5.43
C ILE A 288 15.06 14.62 5.28
N SER A 289 16.39 14.80 5.13
CA SER A 289 16.97 16.15 5.00
C SER A 289 16.54 16.90 3.74
N LYS A 290 16.12 16.16 2.70
CA LYS A 290 15.57 16.74 1.47
C LYS A 290 14.06 17.03 1.55
N GLY A 291 13.43 16.75 2.70
CA GLY A 291 12.03 17.06 2.99
C GLY A 291 11.03 15.94 2.59
N PHE A 292 11.51 14.72 2.35
CA PHE A 292 10.69 13.55 2.05
C PHE A 292 10.55 12.63 3.26
N ASN A 293 9.65 11.65 3.19
CA ASN A 293 9.42 10.70 4.27
C ASN A 293 9.63 9.25 3.79
N VAL A 294 9.81 8.36 4.76
CA VAL A 294 9.82 6.91 4.58
C VAL A 294 8.65 6.33 5.36
N ALA A 295 7.84 5.51 4.71
CA ALA A 295 6.68 4.88 5.33
C ALA A 295 7.12 3.86 6.40
N GLU A 296 6.39 3.83 7.51
CA GLU A 296 6.61 2.87 8.60
C GLU A 296 5.28 2.16 8.92
N THR A 297 5.37 0.87 9.22
CA THR A 297 4.20 0.09 9.66
C THR A 297 3.59 0.72 10.92
N GLY A 298 2.28 0.88 10.92
CA GLY A 298 1.52 1.49 12.01
C GLY A 298 1.30 3.00 11.88
N MET A 299 1.90 3.67 10.89
CA MET A 299 1.55 5.08 10.60
C MET A 299 0.09 5.19 10.21
N GLU A 300 -0.60 6.23 10.68
CA GLU A 300 -2.01 6.50 10.49
C GLU A 300 -2.24 7.90 9.93
N PHE A 301 -3.18 8.02 8.99
CA PHE A 301 -3.53 9.26 8.30
C PHE A 301 -5.05 9.41 8.22
N ILE A 302 -5.57 10.58 8.56
CA ILE A 302 -6.98 10.91 8.40
C ILE A 302 -7.20 11.58 7.04
N LEU A 303 -8.14 11.00 6.26
CA LEU A 303 -8.53 11.47 4.92
C LEU A 303 -9.87 12.20 4.93
#